data_90ccc75f0d095a7d225d0a775854f9ce
#
_entry.id   90ccc75f0d095a7d225d0a775854f9ce
#
_cell.length_a   1.000
_cell.length_b   1.000
_cell.length_c   1.000
_cell.angle_alpha   90.00
_cell.angle_beta   90.00
_cell.angle_gamma   90.00
#
_symmetry.space_group_name_H-M   'P 1'
#
loop_
_entity.id
_entity.type
_entity.pdbx_description
1 polymer ?
#
loop_
_entity_poly.entity_id
_entity_poly.type
_entity_poly.pdbx_seq_one_letter_code
_entity_poly.pdbx_strand_id
1 'polypeptide(L)'
;MHARAVTALTTALLGTAALLLPATDVRAVDGTPPTVIAHRGGSAYAPENTLAAVDKAARLGAVWVENDVQRTRDGELVVLHDDSLRRTTDVERVFPGRAPWKVKDFTAAEIARLDAGSWFGAAYAGARVPTLKQYVRRVDLHHQKLLLELKNPELYPGIEREALKLLGNEGWLDARHRSRLIVQSFSAAGLRTVHELRPGVKTGFLGTPSVAELHTYAVFADQINPSYTSVSRAYVSAVHAFTGPHDKPLEVSTWTVDTAHTARRVAGYGVDGIITDTPDVVRDALRE
;
A
#
# COMPACT_ATOMS: atom_id res chain seq x y z
N MET A 1 19.28 76.75 55.65
CA MET A 1 19.41 76.37 54.25
C MET A 1 19.13 74.88 54.15
N HIS A 2 17.93 74.53 53.67
CA HIS A 2 17.51 73.10 53.64
C HIS A 2 17.54 72.62 52.20
N ALA A 3 18.36 71.62 51.89
CA ALA A 3 18.40 70.95 50.61
C ALA A 3 17.41 69.80 50.69
N ARG A 4 16.43 69.76 49.77
CA ARG A 4 15.48 68.65 49.59
C ARG A 4 16.05 67.72 48.50
N ALA A 5 16.27 66.47 48.87
CA ALA A 5 16.57 65.36 47.89
C ALA A 5 15.29 64.93 47.26
N VAL A 6 15.31 64.85 45.94
CA VAL A 6 14.25 64.26 45.10
C VAL A 6 14.67 62.85 44.69
N THR A 7 13.93 61.83 45.14
CA THR A 7 14.11 60.47 44.79
C THR A 7 13.29 60.17 43.54
N ALA A 8 13.93 59.79 42.39
CA ALA A 8 13.25 59.35 41.21
C ALA A 8 13.04 57.84 41.27
N LEU A 9 11.77 57.40 41.22
CA LEU A 9 11.37 56.00 41.05
C LEU A 9 11.37 55.67 39.56
N THR A 10 12.25 54.77 39.14
CA THR A 10 12.22 54.17 37.79
C THR A 10 11.38 52.89 37.83
N THR A 11 10.21 52.94 37.22
CA THR A 11 9.35 51.75 37.00
C THR A 11 9.83 51.00 35.74
N ALA A 12 10.36 49.79 35.90
CA ALA A 12 10.72 48.89 34.81
C ALA A 12 9.44 48.15 34.33
N LEU A 13 8.98 48.42 33.12
CA LEU A 13 7.97 47.59 32.45
C LEU A 13 8.65 46.31 31.90
N LEU A 14 8.33 45.18 32.50
CA LEU A 14 8.60 43.87 31.89
C LEU A 14 7.56 43.60 30.82
N GLY A 15 7.95 43.79 29.56
CA GLY A 15 7.16 43.36 28.41
C GLY A 15 7.26 41.82 28.23
N THR A 16 6.15 41.11 28.47
CA THR A 16 6.01 39.71 28.10
C THR A 16 5.81 39.64 26.60
N ALA A 17 6.86 39.24 25.85
CA ALA A 17 6.73 38.88 24.44
C ALA A 17 6.02 37.51 24.34
N ALA A 18 4.72 37.54 24.03
CA ALA A 18 4.01 36.33 23.64
C ALA A 18 4.56 35.85 22.26
N LEU A 19 5.28 34.75 22.25
CA LEU A 19 5.62 34.04 21.02
C LEU A 19 4.31 33.50 20.40
N LEU A 20 3.81 34.20 19.40
CA LEU A 20 2.78 33.70 18.51
C LEU A 20 3.44 32.57 17.66
N LEU A 21 3.26 31.34 18.11
CA LEU A 21 3.49 30.17 17.23
C LEU A 21 2.52 30.29 16.06
N PRO A 22 2.96 30.14 14.80
CA PRO A 22 2.03 30.11 13.68
C PRO A 22 1.05 28.98 13.92
N ALA A 23 -0.24 29.28 13.89
CA ALA A 23 -1.29 28.26 13.84
C ALA A 23 -0.99 27.43 12.57
N THR A 24 -0.56 26.18 12.75
CA THR A 24 -0.54 25.23 11.65
C THR A 24 -1.99 25.10 11.19
N ASP A 25 -2.29 25.59 9.99
CA ASP A 25 -3.56 25.32 9.34
C ASP A 25 -3.76 23.79 9.32
N VAL A 26 -4.58 23.30 10.26
CA VAL A 26 -5.10 21.95 10.22
C VAL A 26 -5.93 21.91 8.95
N ARG A 27 -5.37 21.32 7.88
CA ARG A 27 -6.10 21.08 6.64
C ARG A 27 -7.40 20.40 7.04
N ALA A 28 -8.51 21.09 6.81
CA ALA A 28 -9.83 20.47 6.94
C ALA A 28 -9.78 19.19 6.09
N VAL A 29 -10.16 18.06 6.67
CA VAL A 29 -10.35 16.82 5.93
C VAL A 29 -11.32 17.19 4.82
N ASP A 30 -10.84 17.34 3.58
CA ASP A 30 -11.70 17.48 2.41
C ASP A 30 -12.63 16.28 2.50
N GLY A 31 -13.94 16.50 2.57
CA GLY A 31 -14.93 15.45 2.87
C GLY A 31 -14.99 14.29 1.82
N THR A 32 -13.89 14.05 1.12
CA THR A 32 -13.70 12.94 0.20
C THR A 32 -13.39 11.68 1.01
N PRO A 33 -14.24 10.64 0.90
CA PRO A 33 -13.98 9.39 1.61
C PRO A 33 -12.70 8.72 1.09
N PRO A 34 -11.95 8.00 1.97
CA PRO A 34 -10.76 7.29 1.55
C PRO A 34 -11.04 6.27 0.45
N THR A 35 -10.05 6.07 -0.42
CA THR A 35 -10.08 5.05 -1.47
C THR A 35 -10.12 3.65 -0.85
N VAL A 36 -11.10 2.82 -1.22
CA VAL A 36 -11.16 1.42 -0.80
C VAL A 36 -10.40 0.56 -1.78
N ILE A 37 -9.43 -0.23 -1.27
CA ILE A 37 -8.53 -1.09 -2.04
C ILE A 37 -8.76 -2.53 -1.61
N ALA A 38 -9.16 -3.39 -2.55
CA ALA A 38 -9.42 -4.80 -2.29
C ALA A 38 -8.09 -5.56 -2.15
N HIS A 39 -7.74 -5.93 -0.90
CA HIS A 39 -6.51 -6.63 -0.53
C HIS A 39 -6.48 -8.02 -1.16
N ARG A 40 -5.44 -8.32 -1.96
CA ARG A 40 -5.26 -9.57 -2.70
C ARG A 40 -6.48 -9.95 -3.56
N GLY A 41 -7.21 -8.94 -4.05
CA GLY A 41 -8.53 -9.10 -4.65
C GLY A 41 -9.65 -9.05 -3.61
N GLY A 42 -10.72 -9.80 -3.77
CA GLY A 42 -11.78 -9.92 -2.77
C GLY A 42 -11.51 -11.07 -1.79
N SER A 43 -10.42 -11.01 -1.01
CA SER A 43 -9.83 -12.14 -0.28
C SER A 43 -10.69 -12.72 0.83
N ALA A 44 -11.63 -11.96 1.40
CA ALA A 44 -12.64 -12.55 2.31
C ALA A 44 -13.68 -13.44 1.58
N TYR A 45 -13.78 -13.35 0.26
CA TYR A 45 -14.86 -13.98 -0.53
C TYR A 45 -14.37 -14.91 -1.63
N ALA A 46 -13.07 -14.90 -1.93
CA ALA A 46 -12.43 -15.75 -2.92
C ALA A 46 -10.95 -15.99 -2.54
N PRO A 47 -10.32 -17.08 -3.03
CA PRO A 47 -8.93 -17.35 -2.67
C PRO A 47 -8.01 -16.22 -3.07
N GLU A 48 -7.25 -15.68 -2.11
CA GLU A 48 -6.37 -14.52 -2.26
C GLU A 48 -5.43 -14.65 -3.47
N ASN A 49 -5.13 -13.51 -4.10
CA ASN A 49 -4.14 -13.44 -5.18
C ASN A 49 -4.46 -14.29 -6.43
N THR A 50 -5.70 -14.77 -6.58
CA THR A 50 -6.15 -15.51 -7.76
C THR A 50 -6.96 -14.62 -8.72
N LEU A 51 -7.14 -15.08 -9.97
CA LEU A 51 -8.02 -14.39 -10.92
C LEU A 51 -9.47 -14.37 -10.42
N ALA A 52 -9.90 -15.40 -9.68
CA ALA A 52 -11.22 -15.46 -9.06
C ALA A 52 -11.43 -14.35 -8.02
N ALA A 53 -10.36 -13.99 -7.27
CA ALA A 53 -10.41 -12.88 -6.30
C ALA A 53 -10.52 -11.52 -7.01
N VAL A 54 -9.83 -11.32 -8.14
CA VAL A 54 -9.98 -10.11 -8.98
C VAL A 54 -11.42 -9.98 -9.49
N ASP A 55 -11.98 -11.07 -10.05
CA ASP A 55 -13.37 -11.10 -10.53
C ASP A 55 -14.38 -10.82 -9.39
N LYS A 56 -14.08 -11.34 -8.19
CA LYS A 56 -14.92 -11.10 -7.02
C LYS A 56 -14.86 -9.63 -6.59
N ALA A 57 -13.67 -9.03 -6.52
CA ALA A 57 -13.50 -7.62 -6.23
C ALA A 57 -14.28 -6.74 -7.22
N ALA A 58 -14.20 -7.04 -8.52
CA ALA A 58 -14.94 -6.33 -9.56
C ALA A 58 -16.47 -6.43 -9.34
N ARG A 59 -16.99 -7.62 -9.06
CA ARG A 59 -18.43 -7.81 -8.74
C ARG A 59 -18.88 -7.08 -7.48
N LEU A 60 -17.99 -6.89 -6.52
CA LEU A 60 -18.22 -6.09 -5.31
C LEU A 60 -18.08 -4.59 -5.56
N GLY A 61 -17.72 -4.16 -6.78
CA GLY A 61 -17.59 -2.76 -7.16
C GLY A 61 -16.27 -2.12 -6.68
N ALA A 62 -15.25 -2.93 -6.34
CA ALA A 62 -13.93 -2.40 -5.98
C ALA A 62 -13.23 -1.84 -7.23
N VAL A 63 -12.86 -0.55 -7.16
CA VAL A 63 -12.13 0.14 -8.22
C VAL A 63 -10.64 -0.16 -8.17
N TRP A 64 -10.10 -0.38 -6.96
CA TRP A 64 -8.71 -0.74 -6.74
C TRP A 64 -8.60 -2.16 -6.23
N VAL A 65 -7.64 -2.89 -6.78
CA VAL A 65 -7.21 -4.19 -6.25
C VAL A 65 -5.73 -4.13 -5.90
N GLU A 66 -5.36 -4.88 -4.90
CA GLU A 66 -3.97 -5.06 -4.48
C GLU A 66 -3.53 -6.48 -4.79
N ASN A 67 -2.23 -6.69 -5.03
CA ASN A 67 -1.63 -8.00 -5.19
C ASN A 67 -0.17 -8.06 -4.74
N ASP A 68 0.34 -9.27 -4.52
CA ASP A 68 1.69 -9.56 -4.08
C ASP A 68 2.50 -10.25 -5.18
N VAL A 69 3.66 -9.72 -5.55
CA VAL A 69 4.48 -10.25 -6.66
C VAL A 69 5.77 -10.88 -6.14
N GLN A 70 6.04 -12.08 -6.60
CA GLN A 70 7.27 -12.84 -6.37
C GLN A 70 7.80 -13.43 -7.68
N ARG A 71 8.99 -14.07 -7.66
CA ARG A 71 9.63 -14.65 -8.84
C ARG A 71 9.92 -16.12 -8.65
N THR A 72 9.60 -16.92 -9.67
CA THR A 72 9.92 -18.34 -9.74
C THR A 72 11.42 -18.57 -10.01
N ARG A 73 11.87 -19.82 -9.88
CA ARG A 73 13.24 -20.23 -10.16
C ARG A 73 13.69 -19.91 -11.59
N ASP A 74 12.79 -20.02 -12.55
CA ASP A 74 13.03 -19.79 -13.98
C ASP A 74 12.69 -18.38 -14.46
N GLY A 75 12.44 -17.44 -13.51
CA GLY A 75 12.32 -16.00 -13.77
C GLY A 75 10.91 -15.51 -14.10
N GLU A 76 9.87 -16.33 -14.01
CA GLU A 76 8.50 -15.88 -14.21
C GLU A 76 7.99 -15.14 -12.96
N LEU A 77 7.30 -14.00 -13.16
CA LEU A 77 6.65 -13.27 -12.08
C LEU A 77 5.28 -13.89 -11.79
N VAL A 78 5.05 -14.29 -10.54
CA VAL A 78 3.81 -14.90 -10.07
C VAL A 78 3.19 -14.09 -8.95
N VAL A 79 1.88 -14.24 -8.76
CA VAL A 79 1.13 -13.49 -7.75
C VAL A 79 0.80 -14.39 -6.58
N LEU A 80 1.50 -14.16 -5.45
CA LEU A 80 1.38 -14.96 -4.22
C LEU A 80 1.99 -14.18 -3.05
N HIS A 81 1.33 -14.20 -1.88
CA HIS A 81 1.78 -13.43 -0.71
C HIS A 81 3.00 -14.04 0.00
N ASP A 82 2.88 -15.31 0.43
CA ASP A 82 3.91 -15.96 1.22
C ASP A 82 5.12 -16.36 0.35
N ASP A 83 6.31 -16.38 0.89
CA ASP A 83 7.49 -16.91 0.21
C ASP A 83 7.44 -18.44 0.05
N SER A 84 6.45 -19.10 0.67
CA SER A 84 6.16 -20.53 0.56
C SER A 84 4.79 -20.77 -0.07
N LEU A 85 4.72 -21.76 -0.94
CA LEU A 85 3.50 -22.21 -1.62
C LEU A 85 2.51 -22.95 -0.71
N ARG A 86 2.91 -23.23 0.56
CA ARG A 86 2.25 -24.20 1.45
C ARG A 86 0.84 -23.77 1.86
N ARG A 87 0.65 -22.53 2.29
CA ARG A 87 -0.60 -22.08 2.91
C ARG A 87 -1.78 -22.03 1.95
N THR A 88 -1.52 -21.61 0.72
CA THR A 88 -2.55 -21.28 -0.27
C THR A 88 -2.54 -22.22 -1.49
N THR A 89 -1.78 -23.33 -1.45
CA THR A 89 -1.78 -24.33 -2.51
C THR A 89 -1.70 -25.76 -1.96
N ASP A 90 -1.94 -26.73 -2.83
CA ASP A 90 -1.78 -28.15 -2.54
C ASP A 90 -0.35 -28.67 -2.77
N VAL A 91 0.66 -27.83 -2.65
CA VAL A 91 2.06 -28.14 -2.96
C VAL A 91 2.59 -29.35 -2.17
N GLU A 92 2.18 -29.51 -0.91
CA GLU A 92 2.57 -30.64 -0.06
C GLU A 92 2.11 -31.98 -0.67
N ARG A 93 0.94 -32.01 -1.32
CA ARG A 93 0.41 -33.17 -2.02
C ARG A 93 1.08 -33.42 -3.36
N VAL A 94 1.32 -32.35 -4.14
CA VAL A 94 1.86 -32.47 -5.51
C VAL A 94 3.37 -32.67 -5.50
N PHE A 95 4.09 -32.11 -4.51
CA PHE A 95 5.54 -32.16 -4.37
C PHE A 95 5.99 -32.46 -2.92
N PRO A 96 5.62 -33.63 -2.35
CA PRO A 96 5.80 -33.92 -0.91
C PRO A 96 7.27 -33.90 -0.44
N GLY A 97 8.21 -34.20 -1.32
CA GLY A 97 9.65 -34.26 -1.00
C GLY A 97 10.40 -32.93 -1.16
N ARG A 98 9.72 -31.79 -1.37
CA ARG A 98 10.36 -30.52 -1.72
C ARG A 98 10.19 -29.41 -0.70
N ALA A 99 9.92 -29.79 0.59
CA ALA A 99 9.91 -28.79 1.67
C ALA A 99 11.21 -27.98 1.68
N PRO A 100 11.17 -26.69 2.06
CA PRO A 100 10.04 -25.90 2.62
C PRO A 100 9.13 -25.23 1.57
N TRP A 101 9.11 -25.67 0.34
CA TRP A 101 8.25 -25.23 -0.77
C TRP A 101 8.34 -23.72 -1.08
N LYS A 102 9.54 -23.17 -1.10
CA LYS A 102 9.74 -21.75 -1.42
C LYS A 102 9.42 -21.46 -2.88
N VAL A 103 8.73 -20.36 -3.16
CA VAL A 103 8.37 -19.94 -4.52
C VAL A 103 9.59 -19.93 -5.45
N LYS A 104 10.72 -19.39 -5.00
CA LYS A 104 11.97 -19.30 -5.75
C LYS A 104 12.63 -20.63 -6.12
N ASP A 105 12.17 -21.74 -5.52
CA ASP A 105 12.72 -23.09 -5.78
C ASP A 105 11.91 -23.86 -6.83
N PHE A 106 10.78 -23.30 -7.29
CA PHE A 106 9.88 -23.90 -8.27
C PHE A 106 9.88 -23.13 -9.58
N THR A 107 9.76 -23.83 -10.70
CA THR A 107 9.53 -23.22 -12.02
C THR A 107 8.06 -22.79 -12.15
N ALA A 108 7.80 -21.87 -13.08
CA ALA A 108 6.43 -21.47 -13.43
C ALA A 108 5.56 -22.67 -13.84
N ALA A 109 6.13 -23.62 -14.61
CA ALA A 109 5.43 -24.82 -15.03
C ALA A 109 5.06 -25.74 -13.85
N GLU A 110 5.91 -25.83 -12.82
CA GLU A 110 5.62 -26.59 -11.59
C GLU A 110 4.51 -25.90 -10.78
N ILE A 111 4.58 -24.57 -10.60
CA ILE A 111 3.57 -23.78 -9.88
C ILE A 111 2.22 -23.83 -10.59
N ALA A 112 2.18 -23.81 -11.93
CA ALA A 112 0.95 -23.89 -12.70
C ALA A 112 0.17 -25.22 -12.51
N ARG A 113 0.80 -26.26 -11.94
CA ARG A 113 0.13 -27.52 -11.60
C ARG A 113 -0.66 -27.48 -10.30
N LEU A 114 -0.36 -26.51 -9.42
CA LEU A 114 -0.92 -26.44 -8.08
C LEU A 114 -2.36 -25.94 -8.10
N ASP A 115 -3.17 -26.48 -7.20
CA ASP A 115 -4.48 -25.95 -6.87
C ASP A 115 -4.32 -24.87 -5.79
N ALA A 116 -4.70 -23.64 -6.15
CA ALA A 116 -4.65 -22.48 -5.26
C ALA A 116 -6.04 -22.04 -4.76
N GLY A 117 -7.06 -22.86 -4.96
CA GLY A 117 -8.44 -22.52 -4.61
C GLY A 117 -9.11 -23.44 -3.61
N SER A 118 -8.81 -24.74 -3.64
CA SER A 118 -9.49 -25.75 -2.78
C SER A 118 -9.31 -25.49 -1.28
N TRP A 119 -8.21 -24.88 -0.85
CA TRP A 119 -7.98 -24.50 0.54
C TRP A 119 -9.00 -23.47 1.06
N PHE A 120 -9.49 -22.61 0.16
CA PHE A 120 -10.49 -21.59 0.48
C PHE A 120 -11.92 -22.18 0.48
N GLY A 121 -12.20 -23.08 -0.48
CA GLY A 121 -13.49 -23.76 -0.56
C GLY A 121 -13.65 -24.51 -1.87
N ALA A 122 -14.51 -25.55 -1.83
CA ALA A 122 -14.73 -26.46 -2.96
C ALA A 122 -15.17 -25.75 -4.27
N ALA A 123 -15.89 -24.61 -4.14
CA ALA A 123 -16.33 -23.82 -5.29
C ALA A 123 -15.17 -23.22 -6.11
N TYR A 124 -13.96 -23.16 -5.53
CA TYR A 124 -12.76 -22.62 -6.14
C TYR A 124 -11.72 -23.70 -6.51
N ALA A 125 -12.11 -24.97 -6.36
CA ALA A 125 -11.22 -26.08 -6.74
C ALA A 125 -10.71 -25.92 -8.18
N GLY A 126 -9.40 -26.10 -8.35
CA GLY A 126 -8.74 -25.93 -9.65
C GLY A 126 -8.33 -24.49 -9.99
N ALA A 127 -8.62 -23.49 -9.14
CA ALA A 127 -8.01 -22.17 -9.30
C ALA A 127 -6.48 -22.26 -9.23
N ARG A 128 -5.78 -21.40 -9.96
CA ARG A 128 -4.31 -21.47 -10.11
C ARG A 128 -3.66 -20.23 -9.53
N VAL A 129 -2.38 -20.37 -9.14
CA VAL A 129 -1.50 -19.23 -8.92
C VAL A 129 -1.29 -18.54 -10.26
N PRO A 130 -1.72 -17.28 -10.45
CA PRO A 130 -1.58 -16.61 -11.74
C PRO A 130 -0.14 -16.08 -11.92
N THR A 131 0.30 -15.97 -13.17
CA THR A 131 1.43 -15.12 -13.49
C THR A 131 1.01 -13.65 -13.34
N LEU A 132 1.99 -12.76 -13.09
CA LEU A 132 1.71 -11.32 -13.04
C LEU A 132 1.05 -10.84 -14.34
N LYS A 133 1.49 -11.35 -15.49
CA LYS A 133 0.88 -11.04 -16.79
C LYS A 133 -0.61 -11.38 -16.85
N GLN A 134 -0.99 -12.58 -16.38
CA GLN A 134 -2.39 -13.00 -16.34
C GLN A 134 -3.21 -12.09 -15.40
N TYR A 135 -2.62 -11.74 -14.26
CA TYR A 135 -3.27 -10.91 -13.24
C TYR A 135 -3.54 -9.49 -13.76
N VAL A 136 -2.52 -8.80 -14.29
CA VAL A 136 -2.69 -7.41 -14.77
C VAL A 136 -3.67 -7.32 -15.95
N ARG A 137 -3.73 -8.34 -16.82
CA ARG A 137 -4.73 -8.43 -17.87
C ARG A 137 -6.15 -8.61 -17.33
N ARG A 138 -6.32 -9.37 -16.24
CA ARG A 138 -7.63 -9.53 -15.61
C ARG A 138 -8.07 -8.24 -14.93
N VAL A 139 -7.17 -7.54 -14.27
CA VAL A 139 -7.42 -6.22 -13.66
C VAL A 139 -7.84 -5.21 -14.74
N ASP A 140 -7.13 -5.19 -15.87
CA ASP A 140 -7.44 -4.30 -16.98
C ASP A 140 -8.79 -4.62 -17.65
N LEU A 141 -9.13 -5.90 -17.81
CA LEU A 141 -10.42 -6.36 -18.32
C LEU A 141 -11.60 -5.79 -17.51
N HIS A 142 -11.43 -5.65 -16.20
CA HIS A 142 -12.43 -5.08 -15.30
C HIS A 142 -12.29 -3.55 -15.12
N HIS A 143 -11.39 -2.91 -15.86
CA HIS A 143 -11.07 -1.48 -15.75
C HIS A 143 -10.68 -1.04 -14.33
N GLN A 144 -10.19 -1.98 -13.50
CA GLN A 144 -9.74 -1.71 -12.15
C GLN A 144 -8.35 -1.06 -12.16
N LYS A 145 -7.99 -0.48 -11.03
CA LYS A 145 -6.66 0.08 -10.74
C LYS A 145 -5.89 -0.92 -9.88
N LEU A 146 -4.55 -0.86 -9.94
CA LEU A 146 -3.66 -1.81 -9.31
C LEU A 146 -2.74 -1.15 -8.28
N LEU A 147 -2.75 -1.66 -7.06
CA LEU A 147 -1.72 -1.47 -6.06
C LEU A 147 -0.85 -2.74 -6.04
N LEU A 148 0.33 -2.70 -6.64
CA LEU A 148 1.22 -3.85 -6.82
C LEU A 148 2.27 -3.88 -5.70
N GLU A 149 2.30 -4.92 -4.88
CA GLU A 149 3.35 -5.11 -3.90
C GLU A 149 4.50 -5.97 -4.47
N LEU A 150 5.73 -5.45 -4.38
CA LEU A 150 6.94 -6.24 -4.59
C LEU A 150 7.33 -6.89 -3.26
N LYS A 151 7.10 -8.21 -3.16
CA LYS A 151 7.40 -8.98 -1.93
C LYS A 151 8.88 -9.28 -1.83
N ASN A 152 9.48 -8.95 -0.67
CA ASN A 152 10.83 -9.33 -0.30
C ASN A 152 11.83 -9.24 -1.49
N PRO A 153 11.96 -8.06 -2.15
CA PRO A 153 12.77 -7.93 -3.38
C PRO A 153 14.23 -8.32 -3.17
N GLU A 154 14.71 -8.30 -1.92
CA GLU A 154 16.04 -8.80 -1.54
C GLU A 154 16.24 -10.30 -1.80
N LEU A 155 15.16 -11.09 -1.86
CA LEU A 155 15.21 -12.50 -2.27
C LEU A 155 15.28 -12.68 -3.79
N TYR A 156 14.98 -11.63 -4.55
CA TYR A 156 14.79 -11.64 -5.99
C TYR A 156 15.53 -10.47 -6.67
N PRO A 157 16.88 -10.41 -6.63
CA PRO A 157 17.63 -9.28 -7.19
C PRO A 157 17.17 -8.94 -8.61
N GLY A 158 16.79 -7.67 -8.83
CA GLY A 158 16.32 -7.14 -10.12
C GLY A 158 14.82 -7.31 -10.40
N ILE A 159 14.02 -7.81 -9.46
CA ILE A 159 12.57 -8.01 -9.63
C ILE A 159 11.85 -6.69 -9.97
N GLU A 160 12.34 -5.55 -9.48
CA GLU A 160 11.81 -4.22 -9.78
C GLU A 160 11.85 -3.92 -11.28
N ARG A 161 13.00 -4.19 -11.90
CA ARG A 161 13.21 -3.99 -13.35
C ARG A 161 12.35 -4.96 -14.17
N GLU A 162 12.26 -6.19 -13.73
CA GLU A 162 11.46 -7.25 -14.40
C GLU A 162 9.96 -6.91 -14.34
N ALA A 163 9.45 -6.52 -13.16
CA ALA A 163 8.07 -6.10 -12.98
C ALA A 163 7.74 -4.86 -13.83
N LEU A 164 8.58 -3.83 -13.80
CA LEU A 164 8.40 -2.63 -14.61
C LEU A 164 8.46 -2.92 -16.11
N LYS A 165 9.34 -3.85 -16.56
CA LYS A 165 9.41 -4.28 -17.96
C LYS A 165 8.12 -4.97 -18.38
N LEU A 166 7.60 -5.91 -17.56
CA LEU A 166 6.34 -6.59 -17.83
C LEU A 166 5.18 -5.59 -17.89
N LEU A 167 5.07 -4.72 -16.89
CA LEU A 167 4.03 -3.68 -16.84
C LEU A 167 4.07 -2.76 -18.07
N GLY A 168 5.27 -2.38 -18.54
CA GLY A 168 5.45 -1.61 -19.77
C GLY A 168 4.97 -2.36 -21.00
N ASN A 169 5.31 -3.66 -21.13
CA ASN A 169 4.88 -4.51 -22.24
C ASN A 169 3.35 -4.74 -22.28
N GLU A 170 2.69 -4.68 -21.11
CA GLU A 170 1.24 -4.80 -20.98
C GLU A 170 0.52 -3.43 -20.99
N GLY A 171 1.23 -2.32 -21.31
CA GLY A 171 0.68 -0.98 -21.45
C GLY A 171 0.42 -0.24 -20.12
N TRP A 172 0.75 -0.82 -18.98
CA TRP A 172 0.47 -0.23 -17.66
C TRP A 172 1.31 1.02 -17.33
N LEU A 173 2.38 1.26 -18.07
CA LEU A 173 3.23 2.45 -17.90
C LEU A 173 2.88 3.58 -18.87
N ASP A 174 1.89 3.40 -19.72
CA ASP A 174 1.39 4.42 -20.66
C ASP A 174 0.62 5.52 -19.92
N ALA A 175 0.44 6.66 -20.57
CA ALA A 175 -0.28 7.81 -20.00
C ALA A 175 -1.69 7.47 -19.50
N ARG A 176 -2.39 6.53 -20.18
CA ARG A 176 -3.74 6.05 -19.79
C ARG A 176 -3.76 5.30 -18.47
N HIS A 177 -2.70 4.56 -18.12
CA HIS A 177 -2.63 3.70 -16.94
C HIS A 177 -1.84 4.32 -15.79
N ARG A 178 -1.09 5.41 -16.01
CA ARG A 178 -0.23 6.03 -14.98
C ARG A 178 -0.99 6.37 -13.69
N SER A 179 -2.25 6.80 -13.79
CA SER A 179 -3.11 7.08 -12.63
C SER A 179 -3.81 5.84 -12.07
N ARG A 180 -3.55 4.65 -12.64
CA ARG A 180 -4.17 3.38 -12.28
C ARG A 180 -3.18 2.39 -11.65
N LEU A 181 -1.91 2.78 -11.47
CA LEU A 181 -0.84 1.94 -10.92
C LEU A 181 -0.15 2.66 -9.77
N ILE A 182 0.01 1.95 -8.67
CA ILE A 182 0.91 2.29 -7.56
C ILE A 182 1.72 1.03 -7.27
N VAL A 183 3.03 1.18 -7.05
CA VAL A 183 3.92 0.09 -6.62
C VAL A 183 4.24 0.29 -5.14
N GLN A 184 3.99 -0.73 -4.31
CA GLN A 184 4.32 -0.68 -2.89
C GLN A 184 5.31 -1.79 -2.49
N SER A 185 6.01 -1.58 -1.39
CA SER A 185 6.91 -2.59 -0.79
C SER A 185 7.29 -2.20 0.64
N PHE A 186 7.66 -3.20 1.44
CA PHE A 186 8.37 -2.99 2.71
C PHE A 186 9.85 -2.62 2.50
N SER A 187 10.38 -2.80 1.29
CA SER A 187 11.76 -2.48 0.94
C SER A 187 11.89 -1.05 0.42
N ALA A 188 12.42 -0.14 1.25
CA ALA A 188 12.73 1.22 0.83
C ALA A 188 13.75 1.24 -0.33
N ALA A 189 14.71 0.30 -0.35
CA ALA A 189 15.69 0.17 -1.43
C ALA A 189 15.04 -0.23 -2.75
N GLY A 190 14.11 -1.22 -2.71
CA GLY A 190 13.34 -1.62 -3.89
C GLY A 190 12.50 -0.47 -4.46
N LEU A 191 11.83 0.32 -3.58
CA LEU A 191 11.04 1.47 -4.02
C LEU A 191 11.91 2.60 -4.62
N ARG A 192 13.10 2.87 -4.07
CA ARG A 192 14.06 3.79 -4.69
C ARG A 192 14.43 3.34 -6.11
N THR A 193 14.70 2.04 -6.27
CA THR A 193 14.98 1.45 -7.59
C THR A 193 13.80 1.61 -8.55
N VAL A 194 12.56 1.40 -8.09
CA VAL A 194 11.35 1.64 -8.91
C VAL A 194 11.26 3.11 -9.34
N HIS A 195 11.43 4.03 -8.39
CA HIS A 195 11.38 5.46 -8.65
C HIS A 195 12.49 5.91 -9.63
N GLU A 196 13.73 5.47 -9.44
CA GLU A 196 14.85 5.76 -10.33
C GLU A 196 14.60 5.25 -11.76
N LEU A 197 14.06 4.04 -11.91
CA LEU A 197 13.79 3.44 -13.21
C LEU A 197 12.57 4.04 -13.91
N ARG A 198 11.57 4.47 -13.16
CA ARG A 198 10.29 5.00 -13.67
C ARG A 198 9.74 6.09 -12.75
N PRO A 199 10.33 7.31 -12.77
CA PRO A 199 9.92 8.41 -11.87
C PRO A 199 8.43 8.80 -11.96
N GLY A 200 7.76 8.46 -13.06
CA GLY A 200 6.32 8.76 -13.24
C GLY A 200 5.39 7.72 -12.61
N VAL A 201 5.90 6.64 -12.00
CA VAL A 201 5.09 5.64 -11.28
C VAL A 201 5.01 6.05 -9.82
N LYS A 202 3.79 6.17 -9.28
CA LYS A 202 3.60 6.38 -7.84
C LYS A 202 4.12 5.19 -7.04
N THR A 203 4.78 5.46 -5.91
CA THR A 203 5.26 4.43 -4.99
C THR A 203 4.72 4.63 -3.58
N GLY A 204 4.54 3.52 -2.84
CA GLY A 204 4.06 3.50 -1.46
C GLY A 204 4.97 2.66 -0.56
N PHE A 205 5.45 3.23 0.54
CA PHE A 205 6.25 2.49 1.51
C PHE A 205 5.36 1.82 2.55
N LEU A 206 5.42 0.50 2.63
CA LEU A 206 4.75 -0.30 3.66
C LEU A 206 5.53 -0.23 4.96
N GLY A 207 4.98 0.49 5.95
CA GLY A 207 5.63 0.66 7.24
C GLY A 207 5.23 1.96 7.94
N THR A 208 5.80 2.16 9.13
CA THR A 208 5.51 3.32 9.98
C THR A 208 6.82 4.01 10.36
N PRO A 209 7.51 4.69 9.42
CA PRO A 209 8.71 5.46 9.76
C PRO A 209 8.36 6.53 10.79
N SER A 210 9.32 6.88 11.64
CA SER A 210 9.14 8.00 12.56
C SER A 210 8.96 9.31 11.78
N VAL A 211 8.27 10.29 12.38
CA VAL A 211 8.05 11.60 11.74
C VAL A 211 9.38 12.26 11.34
N ALA A 212 10.44 12.06 12.14
CA ALA A 212 11.77 12.58 11.83
C ALA A 212 12.40 11.95 10.58
N GLU A 213 12.02 10.72 10.23
CA GLU A 213 12.54 10.00 9.06
C GLU A 213 11.72 10.25 7.78
N LEU A 214 10.50 10.79 7.86
CA LEU A 214 9.62 10.95 6.71
C LEU A 214 10.28 11.68 5.53
N HIS A 215 11.15 12.66 5.81
CA HIS A 215 11.88 13.38 4.77
C HIS A 215 12.75 12.47 3.89
N THR A 216 13.22 11.32 4.41
CA THR A 216 14.03 10.36 3.65
C THR A 216 13.21 9.48 2.72
N TYR A 217 11.91 9.35 3.00
CA TYR A 217 10.95 8.63 2.16
C TYR A 217 10.31 9.54 1.12
N ALA A 218 10.03 10.78 1.47
CA ALA A 218 9.41 11.77 0.59
C ALA A 218 10.16 12.03 -0.73
N VAL A 219 11.44 11.67 -0.82
CA VAL A 219 12.23 11.82 -2.04
C VAL A 219 11.94 10.75 -3.11
N PHE A 220 11.28 9.65 -2.73
CA PHE A 220 10.96 8.56 -3.66
C PHE A 220 9.58 7.95 -3.47
N ALA A 221 8.90 8.19 -2.35
CA ALA A 221 7.58 7.63 -2.06
C ALA A 221 6.49 8.71 -2.10
N ASP A 222 5.35 8.37 -2.67
CA ASP A 222 4.13 9.20 -2.67
C ASP A 222 3.21 8.84 -1.53
N GLN A 223 3.35 7.63 -0.98
CA GLN A 223 2.51 7.12 0.09
C GLN A 223 3.35 6.49 1.21
N ILE A 224 2.86 6.64 2.44
CA ILE A 224 3.28 5.86 3.60
C ILE A 224 2.09 4.99 4.00
N ASN A 225 2.30 3.65 3.97
CA ASN A 225 1.24 2.67 4.15
C ASN A 225 1.44 1.88 5.46
N PRO A 226 1.04 2.44 6.64
CA PRO A 226 1.18 1.78 7.94
C PRO A 226 0.09 0.74 8.18
N SER A 227 0.35 -0.22 9.09
CA SER A 227 -0.72 -1.01 9.70
C SER A 227 -1.71 -0.09 10.42
N TYR A 228 -3.01 -0.42 10.36
CA TYR A 228 -4.06 0.36 11.03
C TYR A 228 -3.88 0.44 12.55
N THR A 229 -3.09 -0.46 13.13
CA THR A 229 -2.76 -0.46 14.57
C THR A 229 -1.72 0.60 14.93
N SER A 230 -0.95 1.08 13.94
CA SER A 230 0.13 2.05 14.10
C SER A 230 -0.27 3.46 13.61
N VAL A 231 -1.50 3.64 13.10
CA VAL A 231 -1.97 4.92 12.56
C VAL A 231 -2.73 5.72 13.61
N SER A 232 -2.53 7.03 13.60
CA SER A 232 -3.29 8.00 14.40
C SER A 232 -3.52 9.28 13.60
N ARG A 233 -4.48 10.11 14.02
CA ARG A 233 -4.72 11.44 13.41
C ARG A 233 -3.44 12.29 13.36
N ALA A 234 -2.68 12.31 14.47
CA ALA A 234 -1.43 13.08 14.55
C ALA A 234 -0.39 12.57 13.54
N TYR A 235 -0.28 11.24 13.38
CA TYR A 235 0.65 10.65 12.41
C TYR A 235 0.24 10.95 10.97
N VAL A 236 -1.04 10.79 10.62
CA VAL A 236 -1.58 11.13 9.29
C VAL A 236 -1.30 12.59 8.95
N SER A 237 -1.63 13.52 9.89
CA SER A 237 -1.36 14.95 9.70
C SER A 237 0.13 15.24 9.49
N ALA A 238 1.02 14.55 10.24
CA ALA A 238 2.47 14.69 10.07
C ALA A 238 2.95 14.21 8.70
N VAL A 239 2.42 13.07 8.21
CA VAL A 239 2.74 12.56 6.86
C VAL A 239 2.29 13.53 5.78
N HIS A 240 1.07 14.05 5.85
CA HIS A 240 0.52 15.02 4.89
C HIS A 240 1.30 16.34 4.83
N ALA A 241 2.11 16.68 5.85
CA ALA A 241 2.95 17.87 5.85
C ALA A 241 4.18 17.75 4.93
N PHE A 242 4.51 16.56 4.46
CA PHE A 242 5.61 16.34 3.52
C PHE A 242 5.12 16.28 2.08
N THR A 243 5.92 16.79 1.16
CA THR A 243 5.65 16.73 -0.29
C THR A 243 6.45 15.57 -0.89
N GLY A 244 5.77 14.69 -1.60
CA GLY A 244 6.36 13.55 -2.31
C GLY A 244 6.96 13.93 -3.67
N PRO A 245 7.51 12.95 -4.41
CA PRO A 245 8.26 13.17 -5.63
C PRO A 245 7.42 13.70 -6.82
N HIS A 246 6.09 13.67 -6.72
CA HIS A 246 5.17 14.20 -7.72
C HIS A 246 4.56 15.56 -7.33
N ASP A 247 5.23 16.34 -6.46
CA ASP A 247 4.81 17.66 -5.99
C ASP A 247 3.39 17.65 -5.35
N LYS A 248 3.05 16.54 -4.68
CA LYS A 248 1.80 16.39 -3.92
C LYS A 248 2.13 16.03 -2.48
N PRO A 249 1.26 16.39 -1.52
CA PRO A 249 1.39 15.85 -0.16
C PRO A 249 1.48 14.33 -0.18
N LEU A 250 2.30 13.76 0.73
CA LEU A 250 2.31 12.32 0.93
C LEU A 250 0.91 11.85 1.33
N GLU A 251 0.49 10.72 0.78
CA GLU A 251 -0.76 10.06 1.10
C GLU A 251 -0.54 8.97 2.17
N VAL A 252 -1.60 8.61 2.90
CA VAL A 252 -1.59 7.50 3.86
C VAL A 252 -2.62 6.47 3.47
N SER A 253 -2.19 5.24 3.11
CA SER A 253 -3.07 4.09 2.94
C SER A 253 -2.81 3.06 4.04
N THR A 254 -3.85 2.62 4.76
CA THR A 254 -3.67 1.72 5.92
C THR A 254 -4.26 0.32 5.68
N TRP A 255 -3.65 -0.71 6.30
CA TRP A 255 -3.96 -2.13 6.11
C TRP A 255 -3.90 -2.92 7.43
N THR A 256 -4.51 -4.11 7.58
CA THR A 256 -5.69 -4.56 6.85
C THR A 256 -6.90 -4.25 7.68
N VAL A 257 -7.89 -3.55 7.12
CA VAL A 257 -9.04 -3.01 7.85
C VAL A 257 -10.32 -3.67 7.35
N ASP A 258 -10.89 -4.60 8.13
CA ASP A 258 -11.97 -5.49 7.66
C ASP A 258 -13.32 -5.28 8.35
N THR A 259 -13.41 -4.30 9.26
CA THR A 259 -14.67 -4.01 9.96
C THR A 259 -15.14 -2.57 9.74
N ALA A 260 -16.46 -2.37 9.64
CA ALA A 260 -17.08 -1.06 9.53
C ALA A 260 -16.62 -0.08 10.63
N HIS A 261 -16.52 -0.56 11.88
CA HIS A 261 -16.06 0.26 13.00
C HIS A 261 -14.63 0.77 12.81
N THR A 262 -13.70 -0.13 12.43
CA THR A 262 -12.30 0.25 12.21
C THR A 262 -12.17 1.16 10.99
N ALA A 263 -12.92 0.90 9.91
CA ALA A 263 -12.94 1.73 8.71
C ALA A 263 -13.35 3.18 9.03
N ARG A 264 -14.47 3.39 9.74
CA ARG A 264 -14.90 4.73 10.17
C ARG A 264 -13.86 5.41 11.07
N ARG A 265 -13.23 4.65 11.98
CA ARG A 265 -12.21 5.17 12.88
C ARG A 265 -10.99 5.71 12.12
N VAL A 266 -10.42 4.90 11.20
CA VAL A 266 -9.21 5.33 10.45
C VAL A 266 -9.54 6.40 9.41
N ALA A 267 -10.72 6.35 8.78
CA ALA A 267 -11.22 7.45 7.94
C ALA A 267 -11.31 8.76 8.73
N GLY A 268 -11.80 8.70 9.98
CA GLY A 268 -11.81 9.82 10.90
C GLY A 268 -10.41 10.34 11.27
N TYR A 269 -9.34 9.61 11.04
CA TYR A 269 -7.96 10.12 11.17
C TYR A 269 -7.48 10.86 9.92
N GLY A 270 -8.20 10.75 8.79
CA GLY A 270 -7.88 11.44 7.55
C GLY A 270 -6.98 10.61 6.62
N VAL A 271 -6.99 9.27 6.69
CA VAL A 271 -6.27 8.43 5.74
C VAL A 271 -6.84 8.58 4.33
N ASP A 272 -5.99 8.46 3.30
CA ASP A 272 -6.35 8.60 1.89
C ASP A 272 -6.80 7.27 1.27
N GLY A 273 -6.36 6.14 1.85
CA GLY A 273 -6.71 4.80 1.39
C GLY A 273 -6.90 3.80 2.53
N ILE A 274 -7.74 2.80 2.27
CA ILE A 274 -8.00 1.67 3.17
C ILE A 274 -7.88 0.38 2.37
N ILE A 275 -6.90 -0.44 2.71
CA ILE A 275 -6.66 -1.77 2.15
C ILE A 275 -7.40 -2.78 3.02
N THR A 276 -8.27 -3.62 2.40
CA THR A 276 -9.23 -4.46 3.11
C THR A 276 -9.54 -5.77 2.39
N ASP A 277 -9.78 -6.83 3.16
CA ASP A 277 -10.28 -8.12 2.65
C ASP A 277 -11.79 -8.06 2.34
N THR A 278 -12.52 -7.08 2.92
CA THR A 278 -13.98 -6.90 2.82
C THR A 278 -14.36 -5.55 2.17
N PRO A 279 -14.06 -5.34 0.86
CA PRO A 279 -14.16 -4.03 0.23
C PRO A 279 -15.60 -3.46 0.20
N ASP A 280 -16.62 -4.29 0.15
CA ASP A 280 -18.03 -3.91 0.24
C ASP A 280 -18.39 -3.38 1.63
N VAL A 281 -17.98 -4.10 2.70
CA VAL A 281 -18.24 -3.70 4.09
C VAL A 281 -17.60 -2.34 4.39
N VAL A 282 -16.34 -2.16 3.98
CA VAL A 282 -15.62 -0.91 4.20
C VAL A 282 -16.23 0.22 3.39
N ARG A 283 -16.51 -0.01 2.10
CA ARG A 283 -17.13 1.02 1.24
C ARG A 283 -18.47 1.48 1.80
N ASP A 284 -19.33 0.54 2.21
CA ASP A 284 -20.67 0.87 2.70
C ASP A 284 -20.59 1.61 4.04
N ALA A 285 -19.65 1.23 4.92
CA ALA A 285 -19.39 1.94 6.18
C ALA A 285 -18.89 3.40 6.01
N LEU A 286 -18.29 3.72 4.86
CA LEU A 286 -17.80 5.08 4.58
C LEU A 286 -18.83 5.98 3.90
N ARG A 287 -20.00 5.44 3.52
CA ARG A 287 -21.11 6.18 2.91
C ARG A 287 -22.15 6.63 3.93
N GLU A 288 -22.17 6.00 5.10
CA GLU A 288 -23.02 6.33 6.25
C GLU A 288 -22.47 7.54 7.04
#